data_a58a41434abb63b012dc1ee243bfd18b
#
_entry.id   a58a41434abb63b012dc1ee243bfd18b
#
_cell.length_a   1.000
_cell.length_b   1.000
_cell.length_c   1.000
_cell.angle_alpha   90.00
_cell.angle_beta   90.00
_cell.angle_gamma   90.00
#
_symmetry.space_group_name_H-M   'P 1'
#
loop_
_entity.id
_entity.type
_entity.pdbx_description
1 polymer ?
#
loop_
_entity_poly.entity_id
_entity_poly.type
_entity_poly.pdbx_seq_one_letter_code
_entity_poly.pdbx_strand_id
1 'polypeptide(L)'
;MKTKRHSLPGQVVLVLQGGGALGAYQAGVFEALSNAGIEPDWVIGTSIGAINGALIAGNTPSQRVPRLREFWQGLGSASIGGNWATVFRGIPSFFRPRPAAWTVPLAPIGLDEASYYSTEPLKRSLESLIDLETLAQAKMRLTVGAVAVRSGALKYFDSRDVPLRIDHVLASAALPPAFPAVRIDGEPYWDGGVYSNTPIEAVFDDNPRRSSIIFAVNVWQASGAEPNSIWEVMGRQKDVQYASRDDTHIARQKQLHQLRHVIRELARQLPASKRDSTGCRELATYGCGTTMHIVRLLAPSLASEDLFKDIDFSSSGIRDRWNAGVRDALQMIERAPWNDPVDPLEGVIVHELSTRTGMEVRET
;
A
#
# COMPACT_ATOMS: atom_id res chain seq x y z
N MET A 1 -30.44 5.30 -8.62
CA MET A 1 -29.78 6.61 -8.82
C MET A 1 -28.64 6.38 -9.81
N LYS A 2 -28.64 7.05 -10.98
CA LYS A 2 -27.49 7.01 -11.90
C LYS A 2 -26.35 7.79 -11.23
N THR A 3 -25.34 7.10 -10.76
CA THR A 3 -24.11 7.69 -10.25
C THR A 3 -23.51 8.57 -11.34
N LYS A 4 -23.37 9.89 -11.07
CA LYS A 4 -22.56 10.76 -11.90
C LYS A 4 -21.17 10.14 -11.95
N ARG A 5 -20.70 9.74 -13.14
CA ARG A 5 -19.27 9.42 -13.32
C ARG A 5 -18.51 10.69 -12.93
N HIS A 6 -17.83 10.65 -11.79
CA HIS A 6 -16.88 11.70 -11.44
C HIS A 6 -15.85 11.75 -12.55
N SER A 7 -15.65 12.91 -13.16
CA SER A 7 -14.53 13.08 -14.09
C SER A 7 -13.26 13.12 -13.25
N LEU A 8 -12.60 11.98 -13.14
CA LEU A 8 -11.35 11.86 -12.39
C LEU A 8 -10.18 12.47 -13.19
N PRO A 9 -9.22 13.13 -12.53
CA PRO A 9 -8.14 13.83 -13.21
C PRO A 9 -7.02 12.90 -13.70
N GLY A 10 -7.35 11.90 -14.50
CA GLY A 10 -6.37 10.98 -15.10
C GLY A 10 -6.47 9.55 -14.62
N GLN A 11 -5.33 8.84 -14.58
CA GLN A 11 -5.23 7.45 -14.15
C GLN A 11 -5.56 7.31 -12.67
N VAL A 12 -6.36 6.31 -12.32
CA VAL A 12 -6.66 5.98 -10.92
C VAL A 12 -5.63 4.98 -10.39
N VAL A 13 -4.90 5.38 -9.36
CA VAL A 13 -3.88 4.54 -8.71
C VAL A 13 -4.28 4.30 -7.26
N LEU A 14 -4.21 3.06 -6.82
CA LEU A 14 -4.43 2.67 -5.43
C LEU A 14 -3.13 2.17 -4.83
N VAL A 15 -2.59 2.89 -3.84
CA VAL A 15 -1.35 2.53 -3.14
C VAL A 15 -1.69 2.01 -1.76
N LEU A 16 -1.30 0.77 -1.46
CA LEU A 16 -1.66 0.02 -0.27
C LEU A 16 -0.42 -0.27 0.58
N GLN A 17 -0.36 0.34 1.75
CA GLN A 17 0.74 0.19 2.72
C GLN A 17 0.75 -1.20 3.36
N GLY A 18 1.92 -1.70 3.79
CA GLY A 18 2.05 -2.88 4.63
C GLY A 18 1.57 -2.66 6.05
N GLY A 19 1.03 -3.71 6.72
CA GLY A 19 0.54 -3.54 8.09
C GLY A 19 -0.28 -4.69 8.69
N GLY A 20 -0.18 -5.90 8.15
CA GLY A 20 -0.87 -7.07 8.70
C GLY A 20 -2.38 -6.86 8.85
N ALA A 21 -2.92 -7.06 10.06
CA ALA A 21 -4.35 -6.94 10.35
C ALA A 21 -4.93 -5.54 10.09
N LEU A 22 -4.09 -4.49 10.09
CA LEU A 22 -4.52 -3.13 9.76
C LEU A 22 -5.01 -3.00 8.31
N GLY A 23 -4.60 -3.92 7.43
CA GLY A 23 -5.02 -3.96 6.03
C GLY A 23 -6.53 -4.15 5.79
N ALA A 24 -7.31 -4.51 6.82
CA ALA A 24 -8.76 -4.53 6.74
C ALA A 24 -9.35 -3.14 6.44
N TYR A 25 -8.70 -2.06 6.89
CA TYR A 25 -9.03 -0.68 6.53
C TYR A 25 -8.94 -0.45 5.01
N GLN A 26 -7.88 -0.95 4.37
CA GLN A 26 -7.69 -0.83 2.92
C GLN A 26 -8.81 -1.51 2.13
N ALA A 27 -9.25 -2.67 2.59
CA ALA A 27 -10.36 -3.39 1.97
C ALA A 27 -11.67 -2.59 2.08
N GLY A 28 -11.91 -1.91 3.22
CA GLY A 28 -13.03 -0.99 3.39
C GLY A 28 -12.95 0.23 2.45
N VAL A 29 -11.77 0.81 2.32
CA VAL A 29 -11.52 1.90 1.37
C VAL A 29 -11.84 1.47 -0.06
N PHE A 30 -11.33 0.30 -0.49
CA PHE A 30 -11.60 -0.21 -1.82
C PHE A 30 -13.08 -0.49 -2.05
N GLU A 31 -13.80 -1.03 -1.06
CA GLU A 31 -15.25 -1.24 -1.17
C GLU A 31 -16.00 0.07 -1.45
N ALA A 32 -15.66 1.16 -0.74
CA ALA A 32 -16.28 2.46 -0.96
C ALA A 32 -15.97 3.04 -2.35
N LEU A 33 -14.72 2.92 -2.81
CA LEU A 33 -14.31 3.33 -4.15
C LEU A 33 -15.07 2.56 -5.23
N SER A 34 -15.12 1.22 -5.11
CA SER A 34 -15.82 0.35 -6.06
C SER A 34 -17.33 0.65 -6.11
N ASN A 35 -17.98 0.85 -4.95
CA ASN A 35 -19.39 1.22 -4.86
C ASN A 35 -19.69 2.61 -5.49
N ALA A 36 -18.71 3.51 -5.46
CA ALA A 36 -18.79 4.81 -6.12
C ALA A 36 -18.47 4.76 -7.62
N GLY A 37 -18.11 3.58 -8.15
CA GLY A 37 -17.70 3.40 -9.55
C GLY A 37 -16.30 3.94 -9.85
N ILE A 38 -15.46 4.09 -8.82
CA ILE A 38 -14.05 4.47 -8.93
C ILE A 38 -13.22 3.18 -8.94
N GLU A 39 -12.87 2.71 -10.12
CA GLU A 39 -12.08 1.50 -10.32
C GLU A 39 -10.61 1.86 -10.58
N PRO A 40 -9.64 1.28 -9.87
CA PRO A 40 -8.24 1.51 -10.13
C PRO A 40 -7.80 0.98 -11.49
N ASP A 41 -6.98 1.76 -12.19
CA ASP A 41 -6.22 1.29 -13.36
C ASP A 41 -4.96 0.56 -12.91
N TRP A 42 -4.44 0.95 -11.74
CA TRP A 42 -3.20 0.44 -11.18
C TRP A 42 -3.28 0.30 -9.67
N VAL A 43 -2.93 -0.87 -9.15
CA VAL A 43 -2.79 -1.14 -7.70
C VAL A 43 -1.34 -1.42 -7.40
N ILE A 44 -0.83 -0.79 -6.34
CA ILE A 44 0.54 -0.97 -5.84
C ILE A 44 0.44 -1.35 -4.38
N GLY A 45 1.10 -2.41 -3.98
CA GLY A 45 1.01 -2.88 -2.59
C GLY A 45 2.29 -3.47 -2.04
N THR A 46 2.44 -3.37 -0.72
CA THR A 46 3.50 -4.02 0.06
C THR A 46 2.87 -4.85 1.15
N SER A 47 3.39 -6.06 1.40
CA SER A 47 2.91 -6.94 2.48
C SER A 47 1.42 -7.25 2.35
N ILE A 48 0.62 -6.98 3.38
CA ILE A 48 -0.86 -7.12 3.33
C ILE A 48 -1.47 -6.27 2.21
N GLY A 49 -0.84 -5.12 1.88
CA GLY A 49 -1.26 -4.31 0.74
C GLY A 49 -1.07 -5.02 -0.60
N ALA A 50 -0.02 -5.86 -0.75
CA ALA A 50 0.17 -6.70 -1.93
C ALA A 50 -0.89 -7.82 -1.99
N ILE A 51 -1.27 -8.39 -0.86
CA ILE A 51 -2.34 -9.39 -0.76
C ILE A 51 -3.69 -8.78 -1.17
N ASN A 52 -4.08 -7.64 -0.57
CA ASN A 52 -5.29 -6.93 -0.96
C ASN A 52 -5.26 -6.53 -2.44
N GLY A 53 -4.11 -6.03 -2.92
CA GLY A 53 -3.91 -5.66 -4.32
C GLY A 53 -4.09 -6.84 -5.28
N ALA A 54 -3.58 -8.02 -4.93
CA ALA A 54 -3.74 -9.22 -5.72
C ALA A 54 -5.19 -9.74 -5.75
N LEU A 55 -5.90 -9.65 -4.62
CA LEU A 55 -7.33 -9.97 -4.54
C LEU A 55 -8.17 -9.01 -5.40
N ILE A 56 -7.77 -7.73 -5.50
CA ILE A 56 -8.44 -6.73 -6.33
C ILE A 56 -8.10 -6.96 -7.80
N ALA A 57 -6.83 -7.04 -8.17
CA ALA A 57 -6.39 -7.11 -9.56
C ALA A 57 -6.63 -8.49 -10.19
N GLY A 58 -6.55 -9.56 -9.41
CA GLY A 58 -6.72 -10.94 -9.84
C GLY A 58 -8.17 -11.43 -9.83
N ASN A 59 -9.16 -10.53 -9.81
CA ASN A 59 -10.57 -10.91 -9.86
C ASN A 59 -11.38 -9.96 -10.76
N THR A 60 -12.49 -10.46 -11.29
CA THR A 60 -13.43 -9.64 -12.06
C THR A 60 -14.08 -8.55 -11.19
N PRO A 61 -14.49 -7.41 -11.73
CA PRO A 61 -15.06 -6.30 -10.94
C PRO A 61 -16.14 -6.71 -9.94
N SER A 62 -17.04 -7.62 -10.34
CA SER A 62 -18.12 -8.11 -9.47
C SER A 62 -17.64 -9.03 -8.35
N GLN A 63 -16.44 -9.61 -8.44
CA GLN A 63 -15.89 -10.54 -7.45
C GLN A 63 -14.87 -9.91 -6.50
N ARG A 64 -14.32 -8.72 -6.80
CA ARG A 64 -13.28 -8.08 -6.01
C ARG A 64 -13.65 -7.90 -4.54
N VAL A 65 -14.75 -7.20 -4.27
CA VAL A 65 -15.23 -6.99 -2.89
C VAL A 65 -15.67 -8.30 -2.22
N PRO A 66 -16.44 -9.19 -2.86
CA PRO A 66 -16.74 -10.53 -2.30
C PRO A 66 -15.47 -11.31 -1.89
N ARG A 67 -14.44 -11.36 -2.74
CA ARG A 67 -13.19 -12.08 -2.43
C ARG A 67 -12.39 -11.45 -1.30
N LEU A 68 -12.32 -10.11 -1.22
CA LEU A 68 -11.77 -9.41 -0.07
C LEU A 68 -12.52 -9.77 1.21
N ARG A 69 -13.86 -9.76 1.19
CA ARG A 69 -14.66 -10.13 2.35
C ARG A 69 -14.44 -11.58 2.78
N GLU A 70 -14.39 -12.51 1.83
CA GLU A 70 -14.13 -13.92 2.09
C GLU A 70 -12.76 -14.12 2.75
N PHE A 71 -11.71 -13.46 2.23
CA PHE A 71 -10.37 -13.49 2.81
C PHE A 71 -10.38 -12.97 4.27
N TRP A 72 -10.87 -11.76 4.49
CA TRP A 72 -10.83 -11.13 5.81
C TRP A 72 -11.75 -11.81 6.84
N GLN A 73 -12.90 -12.31 6.43
CA GLN A 73 -13.79 -13.09 7.29
C GLN A 73 -13.16 -14.45 7.67
N GLY A 74 -12.47 -15.10 6.73
CA GLY A 74 -11.71 -16.32 6.99
C GLY A 74 -10.63 -16.14 8.04
N LEU A 75 -9.98 -14.97 8.09
CA LEU A 75 -9.01 -14.63 9.13
C LEU A 75 -9.70 -14.41 10.49
N GLY A 76 -10.79 -13.64 10.51
CA GLY A 76 -11.52 -13.28 11.72
C GLY A 76 -12.17 -14.46 12.44
N SER A 77 -12.75 -15.37 11.70
CA SER A 77 -13.40 -16.56 12.27
C SER A 77 -12.42 -17.54 12.91
N ALA A 78 -11.16 -17.52 12.47
CA ALA A 78 -10.11 -18.40 12.98
C ALA A 78 -9.33 -17.83 14.18
N SER A 79 -9.47 -16.53 14.47
CA SER A 79 -8.77 -15.84 15.57
C SER A 79 -9.55 -15.93 16.87
N ILE A 80 -9.64 -17.15 17.44
CA ILE A 80 -10.31 -17.39 18.71
C ILE A 80 -9.27 -17.42 19.85
N GLY A 81 -9.45 -16.59 20.89
CA GLY A 81 -8.63 -16.63 22.11
C GLY A 81 -7.63 -15.47 22.29
N GLY A 82 -7.78 -14.39 21.51
CA GLY A 82 -6.96 -13.17 21.62
C GLY A 82 -5.59 -13.26 20.96
N ASN A 83 -4.82 -12.15 20.99
CA ASN A 83 -3.57 -11.98 20.26
C ASN A 83 -2.49 -13.02 20.64
N TRP A 84 -2.38 -13.38 21.92
CA TRP A 84 -1.45 -14.42 22.39
C TRP A 84 -1.77 -15.80 21.83
N ALA A 85 -3.06 -16.16 21.76
CA ALA A 85 -3.44 -17.43 21.16
C ALA A 85 -3.07 -17.48 19.65
N THR A 86 -3.21 -16.36 18.96
CA THR A 86 -2.80 -16.22 17.55
C THR A 86 -1.30 -16.46 17.36
N VAL A 87 -0.45 -15.91 18.23
CA VAL A 87 1.01 -16.13 18.20
C VAL A 87 1.36 -17.61 18.34
N PHE A 88 0.72 -18.35 19.28
CA PHE A 88 1.06 -19.74 19.56
C PHE A 88 0.35 -20.77 18.68
N ARG A 89 -0.84 -20.46 18.18
CA ARG A 89 -1.66 -21.40 17.38
C ARG A 89 -1.62 -21.11 15.89
N GLY A 90 -1.28 -19.87 15.50
CA GLY A 90 -1.41 -19.39 14.13
C GLY A 90 -2.85 -19.09 13.72
N ILE A 91 -3.03 -18.81 12.46
CA ILE A 91 -4.32 -18.63 11.79
C ILE A 91 -4.40 -19.66 10.66
N PRO A 92 -5.33 -20.62 10.69
CA PRO A 92 -5.37 -21.75 9.75
C PRO A 92 -5.41 -21.38 8.27
N SER A 93 -5.93 -20.19 7.93
CA SER A 93 -6.01 -19.66 6.57
C SER A 93 -4.85 -18.73 6.20
N PHE A 94 -3.93 -18.42 7.15
CA PHE A 94 -2.88 -17.44 6.93
C PHE A 94 -1.49 -17.97 7.28
N PHE A 95 -1.26 -18.42 8.52
CA PHE A 95 0.04 -18.96 8.96
C PHE A 95 -0.10 -20.00 10.05
N ARG A 96 0.87 -20.89 10.13
CA ARG A 96 0.97 -21.90 11.20
C ARG A 96 2.34 -21.83 11.86
N PRO A 97 2.43 -22.03 13.20
CA PRO A 97 3.70 -22.06 13.91
C PRO A 97 4.62 -23.19 13.43
N ARG A 98 5.93 -22.94 13.53
CA ARG A 98 7.00 -23.91 13.35
C ARG A 98 7.62 -24.20 14.71
N PRO A 99 7.26 -25.26 15.43
CA PRO A 99 7.73 -25.51 16.80
C PRO A 99 9.25 -25.57 16.91
N ALA A 100 9.95 -26.13 15.91
CA ALA A 100 11.41 -26.24 15.88
C ALA A 100 12.09 -24.85 15.94
N ALA A 101 11.53 -23.82 15.33
CA ALA A 101 12.11 -22.47 15.35
C ALA A 101 12.15 -21.85 16.75
N TRP A 102 11.25 -22.27 17.64
CA TRP A 102 11.20 -21.79 19.03
C TRP A 102 12.13 -22.55 19.96
N THR A 103 12.47 -23.81 19.63
CA THR A 103 13.31 -24.68 20.46
C THR A 103 14.79 -24.63 20.11
N VAL A 104 15.12 -24.40 18.83
CA VAL A 104 16.52 -24.37 18.35
C VAL A 104 16.77 -23.18 17.41
N PRO A 105 16.61 -21.92 17.87
CA PRO A 105 16.65 -20.74 17.01
C PRO A 105 18.01 -20.49 16.34
N LEU A 106 19.09 -21.09 16.87
CA LEU A 106 20.45 -20.97 16.34
C LEU A 106 20.84 -22.10 15.36
N ALA A 107 19.95 -23.07 15.11
CA ALA A 107 20.24 -24.14 14.18
C ALA A 107 20.31 -23.61 12.74
N PRO A 108 21.31 -24.03 11.94
CA PRO A 108 21.42 -23.66 10.53
C PRO A 108 20.44 -24.45 9.66
N ILE A 109 19.17 -24.08 9.67
CA ILE A 109 18.09 -24.78 8.95
C ILE A 109 17.86 -24.26 7.52
N GLY A 110 18.68 -23.31 7.08
CA GLY A 110 18.54 -22.67 5.76
C GLY A 110 17.49 -21.56 5.72
N LEU A 111 17.67 -20.61 4.82
CA LEU A 111 16.86 -19.38 4.72
C LEU A 111 15.38 -19.66 4.46
N ASP A 112 15.08 -20.68 3.68
CA ASP A 112 13.70 -21.04 3.29
C ASP A 112 12.89 -21.64 4.46
N GLU A 113 13.58 -22.07 5.54
CA GLU A 113 12.96 -22.62 6.75
C GLU A 113 13.17 -21.73 7.99
N ALA A 114 14.09 -20.75 7.91
CA ALA A 114 14.48 -19.89 9.04
C ALA A 114 13.39 -18.84 9.35
N SER A 115 12.29 -19.30 9.96
CA SER A 115 11.15 -18.46 10.34
C SER A 115 10.33 -19.08 11.45
N TYR A 116 9.61 -18.24 12.22
CA TYR A 116 8.73 -18.72 13.28
C TYR A 116 7.45 -19.38 12.75
N TYR A 117 7.00 -19.00 11.56
CA TYR A 117 5.75 -19.47 10.97
C TYR A 117 5.95 -19.92 9.52
N SER A 118 5.09 -20.83 9.06
CA SER A 118 4.93 -21.20 7.66
C SER A 118 3.75 -20.46 7.06
N THR A 119 3.91 -19.94 5.83
CA THR A 119 2.87 -19.23 5.04
C THR A 119 2.17 -20.14 4.04
N GLU A 120 2.38 -21.45 4.12
CA GLU A 120 1.69 -22.43 3.26
C GLU A 120 0.14 -22.32 3.33
N PRO A 121 -0.48 -22.06 4.50
CA PRO A 121 -1.92 -21.77 4.54
C PRO A 121 -2.33 -20.55 3.73
N LEU A 122 -1.54 -19.45 3.80
CA LEU A 122 -1.80 -18.24 3.01
C LEU A 122 -1.73 -18.54 1.52
N LYS A 123 -0.71 -19.28 1.07
CA LYS A 123 -0.56 -19.67 -0.33
C LYS A 123 -1.82 -20.35 -0.85
N ARG A 124 -2.32 -21.36 -0.14
CA ARG A 124 -3.57 -22.07 -0.50
C ARG A 124 -4.80 -21.16 -0.50
N SER A 125 -4.89 -20.27 0.47
CA SER A 125 -6.00 -19.29 0.52
C SER A 125 -5.96 -18.37 -0.70
N LEU A 126 -4.80 -17.83 -1.06
CA LEU A 126 -4.67 -16.96 -2.23
C LEU A 126 -4.94 -17.71 -3.54
N GLU A 127 -4.45 -18.94 -3.69
CA GLU A 127 -4.72 -19.80 -4.85
C GLU A 127 -6.22 -20.10 -5.03
N SER A 128 -7.00 -20.14 -3.94
CA SER A 128 -8.45 -20.34 -3.99
C SER A 128 -9.26 -19.07 -4.25
N LEU A 129 -8.71 -17.90 -3.89
CA LEU A 129 -9.43 -16.62 -3.93
C LEU A 129 -9.06 -15.73 -5.11
N ILE A 130 -7.94 -16.01 -5.77
CA ILE A 130 -7.43 -15.25 -6.92
C ILE A 130 -7.59 -16.09 -8.17
N ASP A 131 -8.22 -15.50 -9.19
CA ASP A 131 -8.20 -16.04 -10.53
C ASP A 131 -6.84 -15.75 -11.19
N LEU A 132 -5.99 -16.77 -11.24
CA LEU A 132 -4.63 -16.65 -11.76
C LEU A 132 -4.58 -16.26 -13.24
N GLU A 133 -5.59 -16.63 -14.03
CA GLU A 133 -5.70 -16.23 -15.43
C GLU A 133 -5.99 -14.73 -15.54
N THR A 134 -6.96 -14.23 -14.77
CA THR A 134 -7.25 -12.79 -14.67
C THR A 134 -6.03 -12.00 -14.20
N LEU A 135 -5.31 -12.50 -13.21
CA LEU A 135 -4.09 -11.86 -12.71
C LEU A 135 -3.00 -11.82 -13.80
N ALA A 136 -2.80 -12.92 -14.53
CA ALA A 136 -1.82 -13.00 -15.60
C ALA A 136 -2.16 -12.13 -16.83
N GLN A 137 -3.46 -11.92 -17.12
CA GLN A 137 -3.91 -11.04 -18.20
C GLN A 137 -3.67 -9.54 -17.93
N ALA A 138 -3.37 -9.17 -16.67
CA ALA A 138 -2.99 -7.83 -16.25
C ALA A 138 -3.93 -6.70 -16.74
N LYS A 139 -5.25 -6.96 -16.82
CA LYS A 139 -6.25 -5.93 -17.20
C LYS A 139 -6.23 -4.74 -16.25
N MET A 140 -5.98 -4.99 -14.96
CA MET A 140 -5.64 -4.00 -13.96
C MET A 140 -4.15 -4.20 -13.62
N ARG A 141 -3.35 -3.15 -13.77
CA ARG A 141 -1.92 -3.22 -13.44
C ARG A 141 -1.74 -3.47 -11.95
N LEU A 142 -0.93 -4.45 -11.59
CA LEU A 142 -0.54 -4.74 -10.22
C LEU A 142 0.98 -4.64 -10.09
N THR A 143 1.44 -3.93 -9.06
CA THR A 143 2.85 -3.87 -8.69
C THR A 143 3.00 -4.27 -7.23
N VAL A 144 3.91 -5.17 -6.93
CA VAL A 144 4.22 -5.60 -5.56
C VAL A 144 5.70 -5.42 -5.25
N GLY A 145 6.00 -4.85 -4.07
CA GLY A 145 7.36 -4.59 -3.62
C GLY A 145 7.90 -5.72 -2.74
N ALA A 146 9.15 -6.15 -2.99
CA ALA A 146 9.87 -7.10 -2.14
C ALA A 146 11.35 -6.73 -2.06
N VAL A 147 12.06 -7.17 -1.01
CA VAL A 147 13.48 -6.88 -0.80
C VAL A 147 14.32 -8.10 -1.10
N ALA A 148 15.27 -8.00 -2.02
CA ALA A 148 16.23 -9.07 -2.31
C ALA A 148 17.14 -9.28 -1.10
N VAL A 149 17.14 -10.50 -0.53
CA VAL A 149 17.84 -10.81 0.73
C VAL A 149 19.34 -10.57 0.63
N ARG A 150 19.95 -10.92 -0.50
CA ARG A 150 21.41 -10.85 -0.67
C ARG A 150 21.93 -9.43 -0.84
N SER A 151 21.18 -8.58 -1.55
CA SER A 151 21.62 -7.22 -1.90
C SER A 151 21.00 -6.15 -1.01
N GLY A 152 19.90 -6.44 -0.30
CA GLY A 152 19.08 -5.46 0.42
C GLY A 152 18.33 -4.51 -0.51
N ALA A 153 18.35 -4.74 -1.83
CA ALA A 153 17.71 -3.87 -2.79
C ALA A 153 16.20 -4.13 -2.86
N LEU A 154 15.42 -3.04 -2.85
CA LEU A 154 13.99 -3.11 -3.16
C LEU A 154 13.79 -3.43 -4.64
N LYS A 155 12.90 -4.38 -4.92
CA LYS A 155 12.48 -4.74 -6.27
C LYS A 155 10.97 -4.66 -6.36
N TYR A 156 10.49 -3.99 -7.39
CA TYR A 156 9.08 -4.02 -7.78
C TYR A 156 8.86 -5.06 -8.86
N PHE A 157 7.93 -5.97 -8.61
CA PHE A 157 7.38 -6.90 -9.60
C PHE A 157 6.10 -6.29 -10.15
N ASP A 158 6.08 -5.99 -11.43
CA ASP A 158 5.01 -5.28 -12.11
C ASP A 158 4.37 -6.17 -13.18
N SER A 159 3.05 -6.25 -13.19
CA SER A 159 2.31 -7.06 -14.16
C SER A 159 2.46 -6.58 -15.62
N ARG A 160 2.94 -5.36 -15.83
CA ARG A 160 3.28 -4.84 -17.16
C ARG A 160 4.56 -5.47 -17.70
N ASP A 161 5.49 -5.82 -16.81
CA ASP A 161 6.82 -6.29 -17.17
C ASP A 161 6.96 -7.82 -17.12
N VAL A 162 6.26 -8.45 -16.15
CA VAL A 162 6.29 -9.90 -15.94
C VAL A 162 4.91 -10.44 -15.56
N PRO A 163 4.54 -11.65 -15.98
CA PRO A 163 3.34 -12.31 -15.45
C PRO A 163 3.48 -12.53 -13.94
N LEU A 164 2.60 -11.91 -13.16
CA LEU A 164 2.62 -12.07 -11.71
C LEU A 164 2.07 -13.45 -11.31
N ARG A 165 2.71 -14.03 -10.30
CA ARG A 165 2.35 -15.31 -9.67
C ARG A 165 2.10 -15.08 -8.18
N ILE A 166 1.44 -16.01 -7.52
CA ILE A 166 1.23 -15.97 -6.06
C ILE A 166 2.57 -15.82 -5.30
N ASP A 167 3.64 -16.42 -5.79
CA ASP A 167 4.94 -16.31 -5.15
C ASP A 167 5.48 -14.87 -5.08
N HIS A 168 5.15 -13.99 -6.04
CA HIS A 168 5.49 -12.56 -5.96
C HIS A 168 4.74 -11.87 -4.80
N VAL A 169 3.46 -12.21 -4.61
CA VAL A 169 2.64 -11.69 -3.52
C VAL A 169 3.15 -12.20 -2.17
N LEU A 170 3.49 -13.49 -2.09
CA LEU A 170 4.06 -14.09 -0.88
C LEU A 170 5.44 -13.50 -0.55
N ALA A 171 6.28 -13.22 -1.55
CA ALA A 171 7.57 -12.56 -1.35
C ALA A 171 7.40 -11.18 -0.74
N SER A 172 6.41 -10.41 -1.23
CA SER A 172 6.06 -9.11 -0.68
C SER A 172 5.53 -9.17 0.76
N ALA A 173 4.99 -10.31 1.18
CA ALA A 173 4.42 -10.52 2.52
C ALA A 173 5.33 -11.38 3.45
N ALA A 174 6.55 -11.69 3.02
CA ALA A 174 7.51 -12.53 3.75
C ALA A 174 8.29 -11.74 4.81
N LEU A 175 7.61 -11.24 5.84
CA LEU A 175 8.22 -10.39 6.89
C LEU A 175 9.14 -11.21 7.81
N PRO A 176 10.48 -10.99 7.78
CA PRO A 176 11.41 -11.66 8.68
C PRO A 176 11.31 -11.12 10.12
N PRO A 177 11.54 -11.92 11.16
CA PRO A 177 11.76 -13.37 11.16
C PRO A 177 10.44 -14.16 11.24
N ALA A 178 9.28 -13.51 11.13
CA ALA A 178 7.99 -14.18 11.25
C ALA A 178 7.79 -15.20 10.13
N PHE A 179 8.04 -14.82 8.89
CA PHE A 179 7.80 -15.65 7.70
C PHE A 179 9.10 -15.95 6.93
N PRO A 180 9.16 -17.11 6.26
CA PRO A 180 10.33 -17.50 5.49
C PRO A 180 10.52 -16.63 4.25
N ALA A 181 11.76 -16.51 3.78
CA ALA A 181 12.03 -15.92 2.49
C ALA A 181 11.34 -16.73 1.37
N VAL A 182 10.90 -16.04 0.32
CA VAL A 182 10.30 -16.65 -0.87
C VAL A 182 11.27 -16.51 -2.04
N ARG A 183 11.52 -17.62 -2.76
CA ARG A 183 12.39 -17.61 -3.93
C ARG A 183 11.61 -17.30 -5.21
N ILE A 184 12.12 -16.34 -5.95
CA ILE A 184 11.65 -16.00 -7.30
C ILE A 184 12.86 -16.13 -8.22
N ASP A 185 12.78 -17.08 -9.15
CA ASP A 185 13.85 -17.37 -10.12
C ASP A 185 15.23 -17.60 -9.44
N GLY A 186 15.22 -18.28 -8.27
CA GLY A 186 16.40 -18.61 -7.48
C GLY A 186 16.90 -17.52 -6.53
N GLU A 187 16.45 -16.30 -6.64
CA GLU A 187 16.77 -15.21 -5.71
C GLU A 187 15.78 -15.18 -4.54
N PRO A 188 16.24 -15.15 -3.28
CA PRO A 188 15.37 -15.06 -2.12
C PRO A 188 14.95 -13.63 -1.85
N TYR A 189 13.67 -13.45 -1.48
CA TYR A 189 13.06 -12.17 -1.16
C TYR A 189 12.38 -12.19 0.20
N TRP A 190 12.43 -11.05 0.87
CA TRP A 190 11.66 -10.69 2.06
C TRP A 190 10.63 -9.61 1.75
N ASP A 191 9.76 -9.36 2.72
CA ASP A 191 8.72 -8.34 2.69
C ASP A 191 9.29 -6.96 2.29
N GLY A 192 8.60 -6.31 1.36
CA GLY A 192 8.96 -4.97 0.90
C GLY A 192 8.93 -3.92 1.99
N GLY A 193 8.12 -4.12 3.03
CA GLY A 193 8.00 -3.22 4.18
C GLY A 193 9.26 -3.08 5.01
N VAL A 194 10.22 -4.00 4.88
CA VAL A 194 11.56 -3.87 5.47
C VAL A 194 12.28 -2.63 4.92
N TYR A 195 12.03 -2.26 3.66
CA TYR A 195 12.68 -1.14 2.99
C TYR A 195 11.72 0.03 2.69
N SER A 196 10.62 -0.23 2.01
CA SER A 196 9.57 0.76 1.68
C SER A 196 8.19 0.16 1.97
N ASN A 197 7.57 0.66 3.03
CA ASN A 197 6.28 0.16 3.48
C ASN A 197 5.10 0.77 2.72
N THR A 198 5.25 2.00 2.19
CA THR A 198 4.27 2.66 1.32
C THR A 198 4.91 2.92 -0.04
N PRO A 199 4.63 2.08 -1.04
CA PRO A 199 5.35 2.09 -2.32
C PRO A 199 4.86 3.20 -3.28
N ILE A 200 4.67 4.42 -2.79
CA ILE A 200 4.18 5.56 -3.58
C ILE A 200 5.20 6.02 -4.63
N GLU A 201 6.48 5.82 -4.37
CA GLU A 201 7.57 6.15 -5.29
C GLU A 201 7.43 5.44 -6.64
N ALA A 202 6.83 4.23 -6.67
CA ALA A 202 6.60 3.51 -7.91
C ALA A 202 5.72 4.30 -8.91
N VAL A 203 4.79 5.14 -8.41
CA VAL A 203 3.97 6.00 -9.27
C VAL A 203 4.79 7.14 -9.85
N PHE A 204 5.65 7.76 -9.03
CA PHE A 204 6.46 8.90 -9.44
C PHE A 204 7.59 8.52 -10.41
N ASP A 205 8.07 7.30 -10.28
CA ASP A 205 9.15 6.76 -11.12
C ASP A 205 8.62 6.07 -12.38
N ASP A 206 7.30 5.99 -12.57
CA ASP A 206 6.68 5.37 -13.75
C ASP A 206 7.05 6.11 -15.04
N ASN A 207 7.23 5.35 -16.12
CA ASN A 207 7.55 5.87 -17.42
C ASN A 207 6.68 5.20 -18.52
N PRO A 208 5.94 5.96 -19.33
CA PRO A 208 5.74 7.41 -19.28
C PRO A 208 4.89 7.86 -18.08
N ARG A 209 5.21 9.03 -17.51
CA ARG A 209 4.41 9.66 -16.44
C ARG A 209 3.04 10.04 -16.96
N ARG A 210 2.02 9.85 -16.12
CA ARG A 210 0.62 10.18 -16.44
C ARG A 210 0.03 11.02 -15.32
N SER A 211 -0.85 11.95 -15.69
CA SER A 211 -1.70 12.60 -14.68
C SER A 211 -2.51 11.53 -13.95
N SER A 212 -2.55 11.61 -12.64
CA SER A 212 -3.11 10.53 -11.81
C SER A 212 -3.83 11.07 -10.59
N ILE A 213 -4.87 10.37 -10.18
CA ILE A 213 -5.39 10.44 -8.82
C ILE A 213 -4.89 9.20 -8.07
N ILE A 214 -4.20 9.42 -6.97
CA ILE A 214 -3.51 8.39 -6.19
C ILE A 214 -4.20 8.30 -4.84
N PHE A 215 -4.95 7.23 -4.59
CA PHE A 215 -5.47 6.91 -3.27
C PHE A 215 -4.38 6.19 -2.49
N ALA A 216 -3.67 6.93 -1.63
CA ALA A 216 -2.63 6.40 -0.76
C ALA A 216 -3.26 5.99 0.58
N VAL A 217 -3.36 4.68 0.81
CA VAL A 217 -4.03 4.12 1.99
C VAL A 217 -2.99 3.70 3.01
N ASN A 218 -2.79 4.58 3.99
CA ASN A 218 -1.83 4.42 5.08
C ASN A 218 -2.52 3.79 6.30
N VAL A 219 -1.81 2.91 6.98
CA VAL A 219 -2.34 2.17 8.14
C VAL A 219 -1.52 2.36 9.42
N TRP A 220 -0.36 3.02 9.32
CA TRP A 220 0.50 3.35 10.46
C TRP A 220 0.49 4.84 10.75
N GLN A 221 0.40 5.20 12.05
CA GLN A 221 0.35 6.58 12.52
C GLN A 221 1.76 7.12 12.78
N ALA A 222 2.18 8.13 12.01
CA ALA A 222 3.48 8.79 12.23
C ALA A 222 3.51 9.57 13.56
N SER A 223 2.42 10.24 13.91
CA SER A 223 2.26 10.95 15.19
C SER A 223 1.53 10.08 16.23
N GLY A 224 1.76 10.32 17.51
CA GLY A 224 1.13 9.58 18.61
C GLY A 224 1.51 10.17 19.96
N ALA A 225 0.81 9.74 21.02
CA ALA A 225 1.10 10.13 22.39
C ALA A 225 2.47 9.60 22.86
N GLU A 226 3.02 10.24 23.90
CA GLU A 226 4.19 9.73 24.58
C GLU A 226 3.89 8.39 25.27
N PRO A 227 4.73 7.36 25.02
CA PRO A 227 4.53 6.06 25.65
C PRO A 227 4.93 6.06 27.12
N ASN A 228 4.15 5.40 27.98
CA ASN A 228 4.36 5.32 29.42
C ASN A 228 4.78 3.92 29.89
N SER A 229 4.84 2.95 29.03
CA SER A 229 5.21 1.57 29.34
C SER A 229 6.14 0.99 28.25
N ILE A 230 6.89 -0.07 28.58
CA ILE A 230 7.75 -0.78 27.62
C ILE A 230 6.92 -1.25 26.40
N TRP A 231 5.72 -1.75 26.62
CA TRP A 231 4.83 -2.22 25.55
C TRP A 231 4.41 -1.07 24.64
N GLU A 232 4.07 0.09 25.19
CA GLU A 232 3.74 1.27 24.38
C GLU A 232 4.97 1.81 23.64
N VAL A 233 6.17 1.77 24.25
CA VAL A 233 7.43 2.12 23.54
C VAL A 233 7.65 1.22 22.33
N MET A 234 7.47 -0.10 22.47
CA MET A 234 7.61 -1.04 21.35
C MET A 234 6.55 -0.80 20.27
N GLY A 235 5.31 -0.52 20.67
CA GLY A 235 4.24 -0.16 19.74
C GLY A 235 4.55 1.13 18.99
N ARG A 236 5.00 2.16 19.70
CA ARG A 236 5.38 3.45 19.11
C ARG A 236 6.58 3.34 18.18
N GLN A 237 7.55 2.48 18.51
CA GLN A 237 8.67 2.18 17.63
C GLN A 237 8.20 1.61 16.29
N LYS A 238 7.27 0.64 16.30
CA LYS A 238 6.67 0.09 15.09
C LYS A 238 5.97 1.17 14.27
N ASP A 239 5.17 2.03 14.91
CA ASP A 239 4.49 3.13 14.24
C ASP A 239 5.48 4.04 13.52
N VAL A 240 6.52 4.50 14.21
CA VAL A 240 7.56 5.35 13.62
C VAL A 240 8.29 4.63 12.49
N GLN A 241 8.62 3.35 12.68
CA GLN A 241 9.37 2.57 11.70
C GLN A 241 8.61 2.40 10.37
N TYR A 242 7.31 2.12 10.45
CA TYR A 242 6.51 1.78 9.27
C TYR A 242 5.78 2.98 8.66
N ALA A 243 5.55 4.08 9.41
CA ALA A 243 4.93 5.30 8.89
C ALA A 243 5.92 6.32 8.33
N SER A 244 7.19 6.29 8.75
CA SER A 244 8.10 7.45 8.77
C SER A 244 8.64 7.95 7.42
N ARG A 245 8.42 7.25 6.31
CA ARG A 245 9.08 7.62 5.04
C ARG A 245 8.20 8.34 4.04
N ASP A 246 6.89 8.23 4.16
CA ASP A 246 5.94 8.73 3.17
C ASP A 246 6.01 10.25 3.00
N ASP A 247 5.98 11.00 4.10
CA ASP A 247 5.97 12.47 4.06
C ASP A 247 7.23 13.01 3.38
N THR A 248 8.39 12.42 3.70
CA THR A 248 9.67 12.82 3.10
C THR A 248 9.72 12.49 1.60
N HIS A 249 9.22 11.32 1.20
CA HIS A 249 9.15 10.92 -0.20
C HIS A 249 8.20 11.84 -0.98
N ILE A 250 7.00 12.07 -0.47
CA ILE A 250 6.02 12.96 -1.10
C ILE A 250 6.57 14.38 -1.22
N ALA A 251 7.15 14.93 -0.15
CA ALA A 251 7.74 16.27 -0.16
C ALA A 251 8.85 16.41 -1.22
N ARG A 252 9.75 15.42 -1.31
CA ARG A 252 10.81 15.40 -2.32
C ARG A 252 10.25 15.30 -3.73
N GLN A 253 9.27 14.46 -3.94
CA GLN A 253 8.64 14.30 -5.26
C GLN A 253 7.86 15.56 -5.65
N LYS A 254 7.21 16.23 -4.70
CA LYS A 254 6.57 17.53 -4.93
C LYS A 254 7.57 18.55 -5.48
N GLN A 255 8.75 18.68 -4.85
CA GLN A 255 9.81 19.58 -5.31
C GLN A 255 10.31 19.21 -6.72
N LEU A 256 10.56 17.92 -6.98
CA LEU A 256 11.02 17.46 -8.30
C LEU A 256 9.97 17.72 -9.38
N HIS A 257 8.69 17.48 -9.10
CA HIS A 257 7.61 17.74 -10.05
C HIS A 257 7.45 19.24 -10.33
N GLN A 258 7.54 20.07 -9.31
CA GLN A 258 7.51 21.53 -9.47
C GLN A 258 8.64 22.02 -10.38
N LEU A 259 9.87 21.54 -10.20
CA LEU A 259 10.99 21.85 -11.09
C LEU A 259 10.71 21.42 -12.53
N ARG A 260 10.14 20.24 -12.75
CA ARG A 260 9.73 19.76 -14.07
C ARG A 260 8.68 20.65 -14.72
N HIS A 261 7.69 21.14 -13.96
CA HIS A 261 6.69 22.07 -14.44
C HIS A 261 7.32 23.41 -14.83
N VAL A 262 8.25 23.93 -14.01
CA VAL A 262 9.00 25.17 -14.32
C VAL A 262 9.82 25.01 -15.61
N ILE A 263 10.53 23.88 -15.79
CA ILE A 263 11.28 23.59 -17.02
C ILE A 263 10.35 23.61 -18.25
N ARG A 264 9.21 22.96 -18.16
CA ARG A 264 8.21 22.94 -19.23
C ARG A 264 7.70 24.33 -19.56
N GLU A 265 7.35 25.12 -18.53
CA GLU A 265 6.81 26.47 -18.72
C GLU A 265 7.87 27.41 -19.31
N LEU A 266 9.11 27.36 -18.84
CA LEU A 266 10.22 28.09 -19.43
C LEU A 266 10.44 27.72 -20.91
N ALA A 267 10.39 26.44 -21.24
CA ALA A 267 10.53 25.97 -22.63
C ALA A 267 9.39 26.54 -23.52
N ARG A 268 8.16 26.65 -22.99
CA ARG A 268 7.02 27.23 -23.74
C ARG A 268 7.18 28.73 -24.01
N GLN A 269 7.82 29.47 -23.11
CA GLN A 269 8.03 30.92 -23.23
C GLN A 269 9.17 31.29 -24.17
N LEU A 270 10.01 30.32 -24.57
CA LEU A 270 11.10 30.58 -25.52
C LEU A 270 10.56 30.87 -26.92
N PRO A 271 11.16 31.85 -27.66
CA PRO A 271 10.88 32.04 -29.08
C PRO A 271 11.08 30.73 -29.87
N ALA A 272 10.28 30.53 -30.92
CA ALA A 272 10.33 29.30 -31.74
C ALA A 272 11.73 28.95 -32.21
N SER A 273 12.51 29.95 -32.66
CA SER A 273 13.88 29.80 -33.13
C SER A 273 14.86 29.20 -32.10
N LYS A 274 14.64 29.47 -30.81
CA LYS A 274 15.41 28.90 -29.70
C LYS A 274 14.84 27.56 -29.24
N ARG A 275 13.52 27.47 -29.14
CA ARG A 275 12.80 26.27 -28.68
C ARG A 275 13.09 25.06 -29.57
N ASP A 276 13.20 25.29 -30.91
CA ASP A 276 13.39 24.23 -31.89
C ASP A 276 14.88 23.83 -32.07
N SER A 277 15.80 24.49 -31.37
CA SER A 277 17.21 24.06 -31.34
C SER A 277 17.36 22.70 -30.65
N THR A 278 18.36 21.89 -31.10
CA THR A 278 18.58 20.54 -30.54
C THR A 278 18.77 20.56 -29.03
N GLY A 279 19.60 21.48 -28.50
CA GLY A 279 19.85 21.57 -27.06
C GLY A 279 18.61 21.96 -26.26
N CYS A 280 17.76 22.88 -26.75
CA CYS A 280 16.50 23.20 -26.04
C CYS A 280 15.51 22.04 -26.06
N ARG A 281 15.44 21.28 -27.15
CA ARG A 281 14.58 20.09 -27.22
C ARG A 281 15.01 19.03 -26.24
N GLU A 282 16.32 18.76 -26.11
CA GLU A 282 16.85 17.84 -25.10
C GLU A 282 16.50 18.30 -23.68
N LEU A 283 16.75 19.56 -23.34
CA LEU A 283 16.41 20.10 -22.00
C LEU A 283 14.89 20.04 -21.72
N ALA A 284 14.06 20.30 -22.73
CA ALA A 284 12.59 20.25 -22.58
C ALA A 284 12.07 18.84 -22.26
N THR A 285 12.83 17.77 -22.56
CA THR A 285 12.44 16.39 -22.18
C THR A 285 12.43 16.15 -20.67
N TYR A 286 13.19 16.95 -19.90
CA TYR A 286 13.14 16.92 -18.45
C TYR A 286 11.88 17.59 -17.89
N GLY A 287 11.18 18.40 -18.69
CA GLY A 287 9.92 19.04 -18.32
C GLY A 287 8.77 18.03 -18.29
N CYS A 288 7.84 18.22 -17.37
CA CYS A 288 6.63 17.43 -17.24
C CYS A 288 5.43 18.35 -17.03
N GLY A 289 4.28 17.96 -17.55
CA GLY A 289 3.01 18.70 -17.33
C GLY A 289 1.92 17.80 -16.76
N THR A 290 2.31 16.65 -16.20
CA THR A 290 1.35 15.77 -15.50
C THR A 290 1.04 16.32 -14.12
N THR A 291 -0.21 16.20 -13.70
CA THR A 291 -0.65 16.56 -12.36
C THR A 291 -1.01 15.29 -11.60
N MET A 292 -0.54 15.20 -10.36
CA MET A 292 -0.81 14.07 -9.48
C MET A 292 -1.55 14.55 -8.23
N HIS A 293 -2.78 14.10 -8.06
CA HIS A 293 -3.57 14.31 -6.86
C HIS A 293 -3.37 13.13 -5.93
N ILE A 294 -2.76 13.33 -4.77
CA ILE A 294 -2.55 12.31 -3.74
C ILE A 294 -3.66 12.47 -2.70
N VAL A 295 -4.57 11.53 -2.67
CA VAL A 295 -5.64 11.43 -1.66
C VAL A 295 -5.12 10.52 -0.55
N ARG A 296 -4.69 11.09 0.58
CA ARG A 296 -4.21 10.33 1.73
C ARG A 296 -5.38 9.90 2.61
N LEU A 297 -5.49 8.60 2.81
CA LEU A 297 -6.43 7.96 3.72
C LEU A 297 -5.61 7.27 4.81
N LEU A 298 -5.73 7.74 6.05
CA LEU A 298 -4.97 7.23 7.18
C LEU A 298 -5.90 6.53 8.15
N ALA A 299 -5.64 5.24 8.39
CA ALA A 299 -6.44 4.45 9.33
C ALA A 299 -6.44 5.10 10.71
N PRO A 300 -7.60 5.32 11.34
CA PRO A 300 -7.66 5.85 12.69
C PRO A 300 -7.16 4.81 13.70
N SER A 301 -6.55 5.26 14.79
CA SER A 301 -6.28 4.39 15.93
C SER A 301 -7.59 3.99 16.60
N LEU A 302 -7.78 2.70 16.82
CA LEU A 302 -8.93 2.20 17.59
C LEU A 302 -8.64 2.27 19.08
N ALA A 303 -9.66 2.51 19.89
CA ALA A 303 -9.52 2.62 21.36
C ALA A 303 -8.94 1.38 22.04
N SER A 304 -9.03 0.21 21.40
CA SER A 304 -8.52 -1.07 21.89
C SER A 304 -7.15 -1.46 21.31
N GLU A 305 -6.50 -0.59 20.53
CA GLU A 305 -5.21 -0.91 19.91
C GLU A 305 -4.07 -0.89 20.92
N ASP A 306 -3.22 -1.89 20.80
CA ASP A 306 -1.99 -2.08 21.56
C ASP A 306 -0.80 -2.41 20.63
N LEU A 307 0.31 -2.89 21.20
CA LEU A 307 1.49 -3.37 20.45
C LEU A 307 1.14 -4.41 19.37
N PHE A 308 0.08 -5.18 19.56
CA PHE A 308 -0.32 -6.29 18.70
C PHE A 308 -1.35 -5.93 17.64
N LYS A 309 -1.64 -4.64 17.44
CA LYS A 309 -2.66 -4.17 16.48
C LYS A 309 -2.47 -4.71 15.06
N ASP A 310 -1.23 -4.95 14.64
CA ASP A 310 -0.87 -5.50 13.32
C ASP A 310 -1.08 -7.03 13.21
N ILE A 311 -1.31 -7.71 14.32
CA ILE A 311 -1.65 -9.14 14.38
C ILE A 311 -3.02 -9.40 15.02
N ASP A 312 -3.78 -8.34 15.32
CA ASP A 312 -5.16 -8.45 15.80
C ASP A 312 -6.13 -8.73 14.65
N PHE A 313 -6.21 -9.98 14.26
CA PHE A 313 -7.17 -10.49 13.26
C PHE A 313 -8.53 -10.87 13.89
N SER A 314 -8.89 -10.32 15.05
CA SER A 314 -10.21 -10.56 15.63
C SER A 314 -11.33 -10.06 14.70
N SER A 315 -12.49 -10.76 14.72
CA SER A 315 -13.64 -10.37 13.89
C SER A 315 -14.12 -8.95 14.19
N SER A 316 -14.00 -8.48 15.44
CA SER A 316 -14.31 -7.09 15.82
C SER A 316 -13.30 -6.10 15.24
N GLY A 317 -12.00 -6.35 15.41
CA GLY A 317 -10.93 -5.50 14.89
C GLY A 317 -10.98 -5.37 13.36
N ILE A 318 -11.17 -6.48 12.65
CA ILE A 318 -11.36 -6.47 11.20
C ILE A 318 -12.56 -5.63 10.80
N ARG A 319 -13.73 -5.86 11.42
CA ARG A 319 -14.97 -5.14 11.11
C ARG A 319 -14.82 -3.63 11.36
N ASP A 320 -14.24 -3.25 12.49
CA ASP A 320 -14.14 -1.86 12.91
C ASP A 320 -13.17 -1.09 11.98
N ARG A 321 -12.03 -1.70 11.59
CA ARG A 321 -11.09 -1.15 10.61
C ARG A 321 -11.72 -1.05 9.21
N TRP A 322 -12.43 -2.11 8.78
CA TRP A 322 -13.14 -2.09 7.50
C TRP A 322 -14.15 -0.95 7.43
N ASN A 323 -15.00 -0.83 8.46
CA ASN A 323 -16.01 0.23 8.53
C ASN A 323 -15.38 1.64 8.57
N ALA A 324 -14.23 1.80 9.25
CA ALA A 324 -13.48 3.04 9.23
C ALA A 324 -13.02 3.39 7.80
N GLY A 325 -12.46 2.42 7.08
CA GLY A 325 -12.04 2.60 5.70
C GLY A 325 -13.19 3.02 4.79
N VAL A 326 -14.36 2.38 4.93
CA VAL A 326 -15.57 2.78 4.17
C VAL A 326 -15.96 4.22 4.47
N ARG A 327 -16.03 4.62 5.76
CA ARG A 327 -16.44 5.99 6.15
C ARG A 327 -15.49 7.05 5.60
N ASP A 328 -14.18 6.85 5.79
CA ASP A 328 -13.16 7.84 5.41
C ASP A 328 -13.10 7.99 3.89
N ALA A 329 -13.20 6.89 3.15
CA ALA A 329 -13.25 6.94 1.69
C ALA A 329 -14.51 7.62 1.17
N LEU A 330 -15.69 7.34 1.74
CA LEU A 330 -16.93 8.00 1.35
C LEU A 330 -16.87 9.51 1.60
N GLN A 331 -16.32 9.94 2.74
CA GLN A 331 -16.15 11.35 3.06
C GLN A 331 -15.23 12.05 2.04
N MET A 332 -14.13 11.38 1.64
CA MET A 332 -13.21 11.93 0.65
C MET A 332 -13.83 11.98 -0.74
N ILE A 333 -14.61 10.96 -1.13
CA ILE A 333 -15.34 10.91 -2.41
C ILE A 333 -16.40 12.02 -2.46
N GLU A 334 -17.14 12.23 -1.39
CA GLU A 334 -18.17 13.27 -1.30
C GLU A 334 -17.56 14.66 -1.42
N ARG A 335 -16.44 14.92 -0.73
CA ARG A 335 -15.71 16.18 -0.81
C ARG A 335 -15.10 16.41 -2.19
N ALA A 336 -14.62 15.36 -2.84
CA ALA A 336 -13.95 15.34 -4.14
C ALA A 336 -12.92 16.48 -4.34
N PRO A 337 -11.91 16.62 -3.45
CA PRO A 337 -11.02 17.79 -3.41
C PRO A 337 -10.11 17.89 -4.64
N TRP A 338 -9.99 16.82 -5.41
CA TRP A 338 -9.27 16.83 -6.70
C TRP A 338 -9.96 17.63 -7.81
N ASN A 339 -11.17 18.14 -7.56
CA ASN A 339 -11.88 19.06 -8.47
C ASN A 339 -11.59 20.53 -8.15
N ASP A 340 -10.90 20.82 -7.05
CA ASP A 340 -10.54 22.20 -6.69
C ASP A 340 -9.51 22.77 -7.69
N PRO A 341 -9.55 24.08 -7.95
CA PRO A 341 -8.56 24.73 -8.81
C PRO A 341 -7.13 24.52 -8.28
N VAL A 342 -6.20 24.18 -9.17
CA VAL A 342 -4.80 23.92 -8.85
C VAL A 342 -3.91 24.96 -9.52
N ASP A 343 -2.84 25.39 -8.81
CA ASP A 343 -1.79 26.21 -9.42
C ASP A 343 -1.13 25.42 -10.57
N PRO A 344 -1.04 25.98 -11.79
CA PRO A 344 -0.43 25.33 -12.94
C PRO A 344 1.05 24.89 -12.75
N LEU A 345 1.74 25.49 -11.77
CA LEU A 345 3.11 25.11 -11.42
C LEU A 345 3.17 24.01 -10.34
N GLU A 346 2.04 23.69 -9.71
CA GLU A 346 1.95 22.65 -8.71
C GLU A 346 1.63 21.30 -9.38
N GLY A 347 2.65 20.49 -9.55
CA GLY A 347 2.52 19.17 -10.21
C GLY A 347 2.06 18.03 -9.29
N VAL A 348 2.12 18.22 -7.95
CA VAL A 348 1.70 17.25 -6.95
C VAL A 348 0.90 17.95 -5.86
N ILE A 349 -0.34 17.56 -5.71
CA ILE A 349 -1.29 18.10 -4.73
C ILE A 349 -1.66 17.01 -3.74
N VAL A 350 -1.53 17.30 -2.44
CA VAL A 350 -1.90 16.36 -1.38
C VAL A 350 -3.24 16.77 -0.76
N HIS A 351 -4.15 15.82 -0.67
CA HIS A 351 -5.48 15.97 -0.07
C HIS A 351 -5.58 15.06 1.14
N GLU A 352 -5.91 15.60 2.30
CA GLU A 352 -6.09 14.89 3.55
C GLU A 352 -7.44 15.21 4.18
N LEU A 353 -8.00 14.26 4.92
CA LEU A 353 -9.10 14.55 5.81
C LEU A 353 -8.55 15.38 6.97
N SER A 354 -9.07 16.59 7.19
CA SER A 354 -8.69 17.35 8.38
C SER A 354 -9.16 16.58 9.62
N THR A 355 -8.20 16.06 10.38
CA THR A 355 -8.48 15.52 11.71
C THR A 355 -9.02 16.65 12.57
N ARG A 356 -10.32 16.59 12.95
CA ARG A 356 -10.84 17.41 14.03
C ARG A 356 -10.23 16.98 15.36
N THR A 357 -8.99 17.34 15.58
CA THR A 357 -8.41 17.40 16.91
C THR A 357 -8.28 18.88 17.23
N GLY A 358 -9.10 19.37 18.18
CA GLY A 358 -8.98 20.71 18.71
C GLY A 358 -7.62 20.89 19.38
N MET A 359 -6.67 21.38 18.61
CA MET A 359 -5.51 22.12 19.06
C MET A 359 -5.28 23.21 18.01
N GLU A 360 -5.65 24.44 18.37
CA GLU A 360 -5.18 25.63 17.70
C GLU A 360 -3.67 25.61 17.65
N VAL A 361 -3.10 25.35 16.49
CA VAL A 361 -1.68 25.66 16.24
C VAL A 361 -1.62 27.18 16.11
N ARG A 362 -1.14 27.83 17.17
CA ARG A 362 -0.70 29.23 17.10
C ARG A 362 0.43 29.32 16.08
N GLU A 363 0.16 30.04 15.00
CA GLU A 363 1.18 30.54 14.09
C GLU A 363 2.21 31.36 14.90
N THR A 364 3.45 30.99 14.82
CA THR A 364 4.61 31.86 15.11
C THR A 364 5.60 31.74 13.97
#